data_016b9335e443220510e75ad0e3002503
#
_entry.id   016b9335e443220510e75ad0e3002503
#
_cell.length_a   1.000
_cell.length_b   1.000
_cell.length_c   1.000
_cell.angle_alpha   90.00
_cell.angle_beta   90.00
_cell.angle_gamma   90.00
#
_symmetry.space_group_name_H-M   'P 1'
#
loop_
_entity.id
_entity.type
_entity.pdbx_description
1 polymer ?
#
loop_
_entity_poly.entity_id
_entity_poly.type
_entity_poly.pdbx_seq_one_letter_code
_entity_poly.pdbx_strand_id
1 'polypeptide(L)'
;MARVKDPTAVKDELQNLLGGLAKELNRRIYGEGGIPWGTKFADIEELAVQIGQEISRGMIEQGVGRQADDVPLEAESCSGCGVSVEPTNVHEPRGVQTRVGTAQWNEPKRYCRKCRAAFFPSVPSTGN
;
A
#
# COMPACT_ATOMS: atom_id res chain seq x y z
N MET A 1 -10.89 -17.09 -1.47
CA MET A 1 -10.01 -16.47 -2.47
C MET A 1 -10.32 -15.00 -2.61
N ALA A 2 -9.31 -14.18 -2.54
CA ALA A 2 -9.47 -12.74 -2.66
C ALA A 2 -9.82 -12.36 -4.10
N ARG A 3 -10.76 -11.44 -4.26
CA ARG A 3 -11.13 -10.91 -5.55
C ARG A 3 -10.27 -9.71 -5.90
N VAL A 4 -9.71 -9.70 -7.10
CA VAL A 4 -9.03 -8.52 -7.62
C VAL A 4 -10.09 -7.54 -8.10
N LYS A 5 -10.06 -6.33 -7.56
CA LYS A 5 -10.98 -5.27 -8.00
C LYS A 5 -10.46 -4.60 -9.25
N ASP A 6 -11.39 -4.27 -10.15
CA ASP A 6 -11.03 -3.52 -11.35
C ASP A 6 -10.78 -2.06 -10.97
N PRO A 7 -9.55 -1.55 -11.15
CA PRO A 7 -9.22 -0.17 -10.75
C PRO A 7 -10.11 0.88 -11.42
N THR A 8 -10.44 0.69 -12.67
CA THR A 8 -11.28 1.66 -13.40
C THR A 8 -12.68 1.73 -12.83
N ALA A 9 -13.28 0.57 -12.55
CA ALA A 9 -14.62 0.52 -11.98
C ALA A 9 -14.65 1.13 -10.58
N VAL A 10 -13.66 0.85 -9.75
CA VAL A 10 -13.57 1.42 -8.40
C VAL A 10 -13.40 2.94 -8.48
N LYS A 11 -12.54 3.41 -9.37
CA LYS A 11 -12.33 4.85 -9.56
C LYS A 11 -13.64 5.55 -9.94
N ASP A 12 -14.40 4.96 -10.86
CA ASP A 12 -15.68 5.54 -11.29
C ASP A 12 -16.68 5.60 -10.14
N GLU A 13 -16.75 4.56 -9.31
CA GLU A 13 -17.63 4.54 -8.14
C GLU A 13 -17.26 5.63 -7.13
N LEU A 14 -15.98 5.93 -6.99
CA LEU A 14 -15.48 6.88 -6.01
C LEU A 14 -15.29 8.29 -6.57
N GLN A 15 -15.68 8.53 -7.81
CA GLN A 15 -15.39 9.80 -8.49
C GLN A 15 -15.85 11.02 -7.70
N ASN A 16 -17.07 10.97 -7.14
CA ASN A 16 -17.60 12.10 -6.35
C ASN A 16 -16.79 12.32 -5.07
N LEU A 17 -16.42 11.23 -4.39
CA LEU A 17 -15.58 11.32 -3.18
C LEU A 17 -14.20 11.90 -3.53
N LEU A 18 -13.59 11.41 -4.59
CA LEU A 18 -12.27 11.88 -5.00
C LEU A 18 -12.29 13.35 -5.42
N GLY A 19 -13.36 13.77 -6.11
CA GLY A 19 -13.52 15.16 -6.48
C GLY A 19 -13.68 16.06 -5.26
N GLY A 20 -14.45 15.62 -4.28
CA GLY A 20 -14.62 16.34 -3.01
C GLY A 20 -13.30 16.43 -2.22
N LEU A 21 -12.54 15.35 -2.21
CA LEU A 21 -11.23 15.33 -1.56
C LEU A 21 -10.27 16.31 -2.24
N ALA A 22 -10.24 16.32 -3.57
CA ALA A 22 -9.38 17.24 -4.32
C ALA A 22 -9.70 18.70 -3.98
N LYS A 23 -10.99 19.04 -3.90
CA LYS A 23 -11.42 20.39 -3.53
C LYS A 23 -10.99 20.75 -2.12
N GLU A 24 -11.15 19.83 -1.17
CA GLU A 24 -10.76 20.07 0.21
C GLU A 24 -9.24 20.23 0.34
N LEU A 25 -8.47 19.43 -0.37
CA LEU A 25 -7.02 19.57 -0.37
C LEU A 25 -6.58 20.93 -0.91
N ASN A 26 -7.17 21.35 -2.03
CA ASN A 26 -6.87 22.67 -2.58
C ASN A 26 -7.21 23.79 -1.62
N ARG A 27 -8.35 23.68 -0.93
CA ARG A 27 -8.76 24.66 0.07
C ARG A 27 -7.76 24.74 1.22
N ARG A 28 -7.27 23.61 1.70
CA ARG A 28 -6.28 23.58 2.79
C ARG A 28 -4.92 24.09 2.37
N ILE A 29 -4.51 23.82 1.14
CA ILE A 29 -3.21 24.24 0.64
C ILE A 29 -3.21 25.73 0.30
N TYR A 30 -4.21 26.18 -0.43
CA TYR A 30 -4.22 27.53 -1.00
C TYR A 30 -5.19 28.50 -0.32
N GLY A 31 -6.04 28.00 0.58
CA GLY A 31 -7.06 28.80 1.25
C GLY A 31 -8.34 28.92 0.42
N GLU A 32 -9.29 29.71 0.94
CA GLU A 32 -10.61 29.87 0.31
C GLU A 32 -10.55 30.53 -1.05
N GLY A 33 -9.55 31.38 -1.28
CA GLY A 33 -9.39 32.05 -2.56
C GLY A 33 -8.84 31.19 -3.68
N GLY A 34 -8.38 29.99 -3.37
CA GLY A 34 -7.84 29.07 -4.35
C GLY A 34 -6.41 29.39 -4.76
N ILE A 35 -5.97 28.79 -5.86
CA ILE A 35 -4.61 28.94 -6.37
C ILE A 35 -4.41 30.41 -6.79
N PRO A 36 -3.32 31.08 -6.31
CA PRO A 36 -3.06 32.47 -6.68
C PRO A 36 -2.88 32.64 -8.19
N TRP A 37 -3.42 33.73 -8.71
CA TRP A 37 -3.25 34.05 -10.13
C TRP A 37 -1.76 34.20 -10.47
N GLY A 38 -1.36 33.64 -11.61
CA GLY A 38 0.03 33.68 -12.03
C GLY A 38 0.89 32.53 -11.54
N THR A 39 0.33 31.61 -10.76
CA THR A 39 1.06 30.41 -10.34
C THR A 39 1.41 29.58 -11.59
N LYS A 40 2.65 29.14 -11.68
CA LYS A 40 3.11 28.33 -12.82
C LYS A 40 2.46 26.97 -12.81
N PHE A 41 2.05 26.49 -13.96
CA PHE A 41 1.43 25.17 -14.09
C PHE A 41 2.35 24.06 -13.55
N ALA A 42 3.64 24.16 -13.84
CA ALA A 42 4.59 23.14 -13.35
C ALA A 42 4.60 23.04 -11.82
N ASP A 43 4.45 24.17 -11.12
CA ASP A 43 4.42 24.15 -9.65
C ASP A 43 3.12 23.54 -9.13
N ILE A 44 2.00 23.82 -9.79
CA ILE A 44 0.71 23.22 -9.44
C ILE A 44 0.76 21.71 -9.64
N GLU A 45 1.29 21.27 -10.77
CA GLU A 45 1.41 19.86 -11.11
C GLU A 45 2.31 19.12 -10.14
N GLU A 46 3.48 19.68 -9.82
CA GLU A 46 4.44 19.06 -8.92
C GLU A 46 3.85 18.82 -7.53
N LEU A 47 3.18 19.82 -6.99
CA LEU A 47 2.55 19.70 -5.68
C LEU A 47 1.45 18.64 -5.70
N ALA A 48 0.60 18.67 -6.72
CA ALA A 48 -0.50 17.72 -6.84
C ALA A 48 0.01 16.28 -6.95
N VAL A 49 1.07 16.07 -7.75
CA VAL A 49 1.66 14.74 -7.91
C VAL A 49 2.25 14.23 -6.59
N GLN A 50 2.98 15.07 -5.87
CA GLN A 50 3.56 14.67 -4.59
C GLN A 50 2.49 14.30 -3.56
N ILE A 51 1.42 15.08 -3.47
CA ILE A 51 0.31 14.77 -2.57
C ILE A 51 -0.36 13.47 -2.98
N GLY A 52 -0.60 13.29 -4.27
CA GLY A 52 -1.19 12.06 -4.80
C GLY A 52 -0.34 10.83 -4.49
N GLN A 53 0.97 10.94 -4.60
CA GLN A 53 1.89 9.86 -4.24
C GLN A 53 1.84 9.53 -2.76
N GLU A 54 1.74 10.54 -1.90
CA GLU A 54 1.64 10.33 -0.45
C GLU A 54 0.35 9.59 -0.09
N ILE A 55 -0.77 9.97 -0.70
CA ILE A 55 -2.04 9.28 -0.50
C ILE A 55 -1.95 7.83 -0.99
N SER A 56 -1.38 7.63 -2.17
CA SER A 56 -1.23 6.29 -2.76
C SER A 56 -0.38 5.40 -1.88
N ARG A 57 0.75 5.91 -1.40
CA ARG A 57 1.63 5.16 -0.50
C ARG A 57 0.92 4.78 0.79
N GLY A 58 0.16 5.71 1.37
CA GLY A 58 -0.63 5.45 2.57
C GLY A 58 -1.69 4.37 2.36
N MET A 59 -2.34 4.36 1.20
CA MET A 59 -3.32 3.33 0.86
C MET A 59 -2.66 1.95 0.78
N ILE A 60 -1.47 1.87 0.18
CA ILE A 60 -0.72 0.62 0.08
C ILE A 60 -0.35 0.13 1.47
N GLU A 61 0.20 1.01 2.30
CA GLU A 61 0.62 0.66 3.66
C GLU A 61 -0.55 0.17 4.51
N GLN A 62 -1.69 0.85 4.45
CA GLN A 62 -2.88 0.44 5.18
C GLN A 62 -3.43 -0.89 4.68
N GLY A 63 -3.49 -1.06 3.36
CA GLY A 63 -4.03 -2.28 2.77
C GLY A 63 -3.17 -3.50 3.07
N VAL A 64 -1.87 -3.38 2.88
CA VAL A 64 -0.94 -4.49 3.12
C VAL A 64 -0.80 -4.76 4.62
N GLY A 65 -0.77 -3.69 5.44
CA GLY A 65 -0.74 -3.85 6.90
C GLY A 65 -1.95 -4.60 7.42
N ARG A 66 -3.14 -4.31 6.90
CA ARG A 66 -4.36 -5.04 7.25
C ARG A 66 -4.27 -6.49 6.82
N GLN A 67 -3.79 -6.76 5.62
CA GLN A 67 -3.60 -8.12 5.14
C GLN A 67 -2.60 -8.88 6.01
N ALA A 68 -1.55 -8.20 6.48
CA ALA A 68 -0.57 -8.78 7.39
C ALA A 68 -1.20 -9.17 8.74
N ASP A 69 -2.09 -8.32 9.27
CA ASP A 69 -2.80 -8.61 10.51
C ASP A 69 -3.75 -9.81 10.37
N ASP A 70 -4.24 -10.06 9.16
CA ASP A 70 -5.19 -11.13 8.89
C ASP A 70 -4.52 -12.43 8.44
N VAL A 71 -3.20 -12.54 8.49
CA VAL A 71 -2.50 -13.77 8.14
C VAL A 71 -2.93 -14.89 9.10
N PRO A 72 -3.38 -16.05 8.57
CA PRO A 72 -3.82 -17.15 9.42
C PRO A 72 -2.72 -17.66 10.32
N LEU A 73 -3.10 -18.05 11.55
CA LEU A 73 -2.18 -18.63 12.52
C LEU A 73 -2.02 -20.15 12.30
N GLU A 74 -1.98 -20.56 11.05
CA GLU A 74 -1.82 -21.94 10.66
C GLU A 74 -0.44 -22.17 10.06
N ALA A 75 0.03 -23.41 10.10
CA ALA A 75 1.26 -23.77 9.42
C ALA A 75 1.11 -23.52 7.92
N GLU A 76 2.15 -23.00 7.29
CA GLU A 76 2.18 -22.74 5.86
C GLU A 76 3.33 -23.47 5.20
N SER A 77 3.15 -23.82 3.93
CA SER A 77 4.22 -24.41 3.14
C SER A 77 5.22 -23.34 2.74
N CYS A 78 6.49 -23.65 2.91
CA CYS A 78 7.56 -22.80 2.40
C CYS A 78 7.46 -22.71 0.88
N SER A 79 7.51 -21.50 0.34
CA SER A 79 7.44 -21.28 -1.11
C SER A 79 8.65 -21.85 -1.86
N GLY A 80 9.76 -22.07 -1.16
CA GLY A 80 10.98 -22.60 -1.79
C GLY A 80 11.08 -24.12 -1.81
N CYS A 81 10.66 -24.79 -0.74
CA CYS A 81 10.86 -26.24 -0.60
C CYS A 81 9.60 -27.04 -0.24
N GLY A 82 8.49 -26.37 0.05
CA GLY A 82 7.23 -27.02 0.37
C GLY A 82 7.11 -27.58 1.78
N VAL A 83 8.13 -27.41 2.62
CA VAL A 83 8.07 -27.87 4.02
C VAL A 83 7.07 -27.01 4.79
N SER A 84 6.28 -27.66 5.65
CA SER A 84 5.34 -26.97 6.53
C SER A 84 6.10 -26.15 7.57
N VAL A 85 5.75 -24.86 7.68
CA VAL A 85 6.39 -23.92 8.60
C VAL A 85 5.35 -23.43 9.59
N GLU A 86 5.64 -23.58 10.88
CA GLU A 86 4.74 -23.19 11.95
C GLU A 86 4.59 -21.67 12.04
N PRO A 87 3.43 -21.17 12.50
CA PRO A 87 3.25 -19.75 12.71
C PRO A 87 4.16 -19.22 13.81
N THR A 88 4.50 -17.95 13.72
CA THR A 88 5.30 -17.26 14.73
C THR A 88 4.59 -15.99 15.14
N ASN A 89 4.81 -15.57 16.39
CA ASN A 89 4.31 -14.29 16.89
C ASN A 89 5.28 -13.14 16.59
N VAL A 90 6.38 -13.43 15.93
CA VAL A 90 7.37 -12.41 15.61
C VAL A 90 6.90 -11.63 14.39
N HIS A 91 6.81 -10.31 14.56
CA HIS A 91 6.52 -9.37 13.48
C HIS A 91 7.74 -8.51 13.24
N GLU A 92 8.03 -8.24 11.99
CA GLU A 92 9.15 -7.38 11.61
C GLU A 92 8.68 -6.27 10.67
N PRO A 93 9.31 -5.09 10.76
CA PRO A 93 9.09 -4.06 9.77
C PRO A 93 9.57 -4.52 8.42
N ARG A 94 8.79 -4.28 7.39
CA ARG A 94 9.17 -4.58 6.02
C ARG A 94 8.98 -3.35 5.15
N GLY A 95 9.95 -3.04 4.32
CA GLY A 95 9.88 -1.96 3.35
C GLY A 95 9.94 -2.51 1.94
N VAL A 96 9.08 -2.03 1.08
CA VAL A 96 9.04 -2.44 -0.32
C VAL A 96 9.00 -1.20 -1.19
N GLN A 97 9.86 -1.16 -2.20
CA GLN A 97 9.87 -0.07 -3.16
C GLN A 97 8.65 -0.20 -4.07
N THR A 98 7.82 0.82 -4.09
CA THR A 98 6.64 0.87 -4.94
C THR A 98 6.78 1.99 -5.98
N ARG A 99 5.82 2.08 -6.90
CA ARG A 99 5.80 3.17 -7.88
C ARG A 99 5.59 4.55 -7.26
N VAL A 100 5.18 4.60 -5.98
CA VAL A 100 4.89 5.85 -5.28
C VAL A 100 5.77 6.02 -4.04
N GLY A 101 6.92 5.38 -4.03
CA GLY A 101 7.88 5.45 -2.93
C GLY A 101 7.91 4.18 -2.11
N THR A 102 8.72 4.16 -1.06
CA THR A 102 8.86 3.00 -0.20
C THR A 102 7.67 2.90 0.75
N ALA A 103 6.92 1.80 0.66
CA ALA A 103 5.84 1.49 1.59
C ALA A 103 6.39 0.62 2.72
N GLN A 104 5.95 0.85 3.95
CA GLN A 104 6.45 0.16 5.13
C GLN A 104 5.27 -0.34 5.96
N TRP A 105 5.39 -1.55 6.48
CA TRP A 105 4.40 -2.13 7.38
C TRP A 105 5.06 -3.19 8.25
N ASN A 106 4.39 -3.60 9.31
CA ASN A 106 4.83 -4.72 10.15
C ASN A 106 4.08 -5.96 9.72
N GLU A 107 4.78 -7.07 9.57
CA GLU A 107 4.12 -8.31 9.21
C GLU A 107 4.75 -9.52 9.90
N PRO A 108 3.98 -10.62 10.03
CA PRO A 108 4.52 -11.86 10.59
C PRO A 108 5.59 -12.42 9.66
N LYS A 109 6.67 -12.87 10.26
CA LYS A 109 7.80 -13.47 9.56
C LYS A 109 7.80 -14.94 9.82
N ARG A 110 7.97 -15.74 8.80
CA ARG A 110 8.14 -17.17 8.92
C ARG A 110 9.53 -17.54 8.45
N TYR A 111 10.14 -18.49 9.13
CA TYR A 111 11.49 -18.92 8.80
C TYR A 111 11.49 -20.42 8.49
N CYS A 112 11.97 -20.77 7.32
CA CYS A 112 12.14 -22.17 6.91
C CYS A 112 13.55 -22.63 7.24
N ARG A 113 13.66 -23.61 8.15
CA ARG A 113 14.96 -24.14 8.55
C ARG A 113 15.67 -24.91 7.44
N LYS A 114 14.89 -25.53 6.56
CA LYS A 114 15.45 -26.29 5.45
C LYS A 114 16.06 -25.37 4.40
N CYS A 115 15.36 -24.31 4.03
CA CYS A 115 15.87 -23.32 3.09
C CYS A 115 16.79 -22.30 3.73
N ARG A 116 16.75 -22.19 5.07
CA ARG A 116 17.48 -21.17 5.84
C ARG A 116 17.15 -19.76 5.38
N ALA A 117 15.86 -19.54 5.10
CA ALA A 117 15.37 -18.27 4.61
C ALA A 117 14.04 -17.91 5.25
N ALA A 118 13.84 -16.62 5.44
CA ALA A 118 12.56 -16.10 5.91
C ALA A 118 11.64 -15.83 4.73
N PHE A 119 10.33 -15.91 4.98
CA PHE A 119 9.33 -15.48 3.99
C PHE A 119 8.20 -14.75 4.69
N PHE A 120 7.45 -13.98 3.91
CA PHE A 120 6.41 -13.09 4.41
C PHE A 120 5.08 -13.47 3.75
N PRO A 121 4.20 -14.17 4.48
CA PRO A 121 2.99 -14.72 3.87
C PRO A 121 1.96 -13.67 3.43
N SER A 122 2.01 -12.46 3.97
CA SER A 122 1.04 -11.42 3.63
C SER A 122 1.22 -10.87 2.22
N VAL A 123 2.42 -11.02 1.64
CA VAL A 123 2.72 -10.52 0.29
C VAL A 123 3.32 -11.68 -0.50
N PRO A 124 2.48 -12.43 -1.23
CA PRO A 124 2.97 -13.54 -2.03
C PRO A 124 3.98 -13.10 -3.06
N SER A 125 5.08 -13.84 -3.17
CA SER A 125 6.16 -13.52 -4.10
C SER A 125 5.77 -13.66 -5.56
N THR A 126 4.71 -14.39 -5.83
CA THR A 126 4.21 -14.62 -7.19
C THR A 126 3.09 -13.67 -7.59
N GLY A 127 2.92 -12.60 -6.84
CA GLY A 127 1.82 -11.65 -7.04
C GLY A 127 1.98 -10.73 -8.24
N ASN A 128 2.87 -10.99 -9.11
CA ASN A 128 3.04 -10.20 -10.33
C ASN A 128 2.20 -10.71 -11.45
#